data_a7bc2b92abf102e9a15aba3b16c65936
#
_entry.id   a7bc2b92abf102e9a15aba3b16c65936
#
_cell.length_a   1.000
_cell.length_b   1.000
_cell.length_c   1.000
_cell.angle_alpha   90.00
_cell.angle_beta   90.00
_cell.angle_gamma   90.00
#
_symmetry.space_group_name_H-M   'P 1'
#
loop_
_entity.id
_entity.type
_entity.pdbx_description
1 polymer ?
#
loop_
_entity_poly.entity_id
_entity_poly.type
_entity_poly.pdbx_seq_one_letter_code
_entity_poly.pdbx_strand_id
1 'polypeptide(L)'
;MSLTQETGSVDQIMHEMSRDAALDLWKTLAAPTPNEMHGEYTGHVHDGGDVAVREAKTKFFYDSPCGFWLGKAYTPGGGGKGEGYNSFRETDGTVRRYRRFATEIGPSSLDGRPSLIMYYRAFHNYGGEIDV
;
A
#
# COMPACT_ATOMS: atom_id res chain seq x y z
N MET A 1 -19.83 -3.46 -2.91
CA MET A 1 -19.51 -4.84 -2.52
C MET A 1 -18.05 -4.92 -2.16
N SER A 2 -17.72 -5.58 -1.08
CA SER A 2 -16.31 -5.65 -0.64
C SER A 2 -15.51 -6.61 -1.51
N LEU A 3 -14.21 -6.33 -1.63
CA LEU A 3 -13.26 -7.19 -2.34
C LEU A 3 -13.25 -8.60 -1.77
N THR A 4 -13.36 -8.74 -0.44
CA THR A 4 -13.36 -10.02 0.26
C THR A 4 -14.54 -10.90 -0.14
N GLN A 5 -15.73 -10.31 -0.35
CA GLN A 5 -16.93 -11.04 -0.76
C GLN A 5 -16.84 -11.55 -2.20
N GLU A 6 -16.19 -10.77 -3.08
CA GLU A 6 -16.09 -11.10 -4.51
C GLU A 6 -14.94 -12.05 -4.83
N THR A 7 -13.84 -11.95 -4.11
CA THR A 7 -12.58 -12.61 -4.48
C THR A 7 -12.00 -13.52 -3.40
N GLY A 8 -12.73 -13.70 -2.27
CA GLY A 8 -12.27 -14.48 -1.14
C GLY A 8 -11.62 -13.64 -0.06
N SER A 9 -10.93 -14.28 0.87
CA SER A 9 -10.28 -13.64 1.99
C SER A 9 -8.99 -12.94 1.57
N VAL A 10 -8.50 -12.03 2.42
CA VAL A 10 -7.19 -11.39 2.24
C VAL A 10 -6.08 -12.44 2.16
N ASP A 11 -6.13 -13.49 2.99
CA ASP A 11 -5.14 -14.57 2.95
C ASP A 11 -5.13 -15.29 1.60
N GLN A 12 -6.30 -15.55 1.01
CA GLN A 12 -6.38 -16.16 -0.30
C GLN A 12 -5.72 -15.27 -1.36
N ILE A 13 -6.00 -13.98 -1.34
CA ILE A 13 -5.38 -13.04 -2.28
C ILE A 13 -3.86 -13.00 -2.10
N MET A 14 -3.38 -12.93 -0.86
CA MET A 14 -1.96 -12.77 -0.57
C MET A 14 -1.13 -14.03 -0.88
N HIS A 15 -1.66 -15.22 -0.59
CA HIS A 15 -0.88 -16.46 -0.59
C HIS A 15 -1.29 -17.46 -1.67
N GLU A 16 -2.52 -17.43 -2.17
CA GLU A 16 -3.02 -18.40 -3.15
C GLU A 16 -3.14 -17.81 -4.55
N MET A 17 -3.42 -16.52 -4.67
CA MET A 17 -3.55 -15.86 -5.96
C MET A 17 -2.16 -15.58 -6.55
N SER A 18 -1.91 -16.00 -7.79
CA SER A 18 -0.67 -15.69 -8.48
C SER A 18 -0.51 -14.17 -8.68
N ARG A 19 0.73 -13.74 -8.92
CA ARG A 19 1.00 -12.32 -9.22
C ARG A 19 0.20 -11.86 -10.44
N ASP A 20 0.15 -12.66 -11.50
CA ASP A 20 -0.59 -12.30 -12.71
C ASP A 20 -2.09 -12.19 -12.45
N ALA A 21 -2.67 -13.14 -11.70
CA ALA A 21 -4.07 -13.09 -11.31
C ALA A 21 -4.39 -11.88 -10.43
N ALA A 22 -3.49 -11.54 -9.49
CA ALA A 22 -3.65 -10.36 -8.65
C ALA A 22 -3.60 -9.06 -9.47
N LEU A 23 -2.70 -8.98 -10.46
CA LEU A 23 -2.64 -7.83 -11.37
C LEU A 23 -3.88 -7.75 -12.26
N ASP A 24 -4.39 -8.87 -12.75
CA ASP A 24 -5.62 -8.91 -13.53
C ASP A 24 -6.82 -8.41 -12.70
N LEU A 25 -6.92 -8.86 -11.46
CA LEU A 25 -7.93 -8.35 -10.53
C LEU A 25 -7.79 -6.84 -10.33
N TRP A 26 -6.58 -6.36 -10.05
CA TRP A 26 -6.30 -4.94 -9.86
C TRP A 26 -6.76 -4.09 -11.06
N LYS A 27 -6.55 -4.58 -12.27
CA LYS A 27 -6.98 -3.89 -13.51
C LYS A 27 -8.50 -3.78 -13.66
N THR A 28 -9.27 -4.60 -12.96
CA THR A 28 -10.74 -4.55 -12.98
C THR A 28 -11.31 -3.56 -11.97
N LEU A 29 -10.51 -3.11 -11.01
CA LEU A 29 -10.96 -2.26 -9.92
C LEU A 29 -10.85 -0.79 -10.31
N ALA A 30 -11.85 0.00 -9.91
CA ALA A 30 -11.78 1.44 -10.04
C ALA A 30 -10.80 2.01 -9.01
N ALA A 31 -10.06 3.06 -9.40
CA ALA A 31 -9.22 3.78 -8.45
C ALA A 31 -10.10 4.48 -7.41
N PRO A 32 -9.79 4.36 -6.10
CA PRO A 32 -10.46 5.18 -5.11
C PRO A 32 -10.05 6.64 -5.30
N THR A 33 -10.95 7.56 -4.98
CA THR A 33 -10.59 8.98 -4.92
C THR A 33 -9.89 9.28 -3.59
N PRO A 34 -9.09 10.36 -3.49
CA PRO A 34 -8.51 10.75 -2.21
C PRO A 34 -9.54 10.99 -1.11
N ASN A 35 -10.75 11.44 -1.45
CA ASN A 35 -11.83 11.68 -0.48
C ASN A 35 -12.42 10.38 0.11
N GLU A 36 -12.32 9.27 -0.62
CA GLU A 36 -12.78 7.96 -0.13
C GLU A 36 -11.79 7.30 0.82
N MET A 37 -10.53 7.73 0.79
CA MET A 37 -9.45 7.14 1.57
C MET A 37 -9.28 7.91 2.88
N HIS A 38 -9.74 7.31 3.98
CA HIS A 38 -9.73 7.96 5.29
C HIS A 38 -9.41 6.97 6.40
N GLY A 39 -8.43 7.29 7.23
CA GLY A 39 -8.04 6.50 8.40
C GLY A 39 -6.84 5.59 8.15
N GLU A 40 -6.58 4.72 9.11
CA GLU A 40 -5.48 3.76 9.07
C GLU A 40 -5.94 2.41 8.53
N TYR A 41 -5.18 1.87 7.60
CA TYR A 41 -5.45 0.58 6.94
C TYR A 41 -4.32 -0.39 7.25
N THR A 42 -4.68 -1.62 7.61
CA THR A 42 -3.71 -2.70 7.75
C THR A 42 -3.14 -3.05 6.39
N GLY A 43 -1.80 -3.09 6.31
CA GLY A 43 -1.11 -3.46 5.09
C GLY A 43 -0.85 -4.95 5.02
N HIS A 44 -0.98 -5.51 3.83
CA HIS A 44 -0.65 -6.89 3.52
C HIS A 44 0.25 -6.93 2.30
N VAL A 45 1.24 -7.81 2.31
CA VAL A 45 2.18 -7.94 1.21
C VAL A 45 1.89 -9.23 0.46
N HIS A 46 1.58 -9.11 -0.82
CA HIS A 46 1.28 -10.25 -1.69
C HIS A 46 2.55 -11.06 -1.97
N ASP A 47 2.51 -12.37 -1.76
CA ASP A 47 3.61 -13.29 -2.08
C ASP A 47 3.22 -14.41 -3.06
N GLY A 48 1.93 -14.59 -3.33
CA GLY A 48 1.45 -15.63 -4.24
C GLY A 48 1.74 -17.05 -3.79
N GLY A 49 2.08 -17.26 -2.52
CA GLY A 49 2.49 -18.56 -1.99
C GLY A 49 3.94 -18.92 -2.27
N ASP A 50 4.72 -18.06 -2.89
CA ASP A 50 6.14 -18.28 -3.18
C ASP A 50 6.98 -18.01 -1.93
N VAL A 51 7.66 -19.03 -1.43
CA VAL A 51 8.46 -18.96 -0.20
C VAL A 51 9.62 -17.97 -0.32
N ALA A 52 10.32 -17.97 -1.44
CA ALA A 52 11.45 -17.05 -1.65
C ALA A 52 10.99 -15.60 -1.69
N VAL A 53 9.87 -15.34 -2.36
CA VAL A 53 9.26 -13.99 -2.39
C VAL A 53 8.81 -13.58 -1.00
N ARG A 54 8.17 -14.50 -0.25
CA ARG A 54 7.74 -14.25 1.13
C ARG A 54 8.91 -13.86 2.02
N GLU A 55 10.02 -14.60 1.96
CA GLU A 55 11.22 -14.32 2.76
C GLU A 55 11.81 -12.94 2.42
N ALA A 56 11.93 -12.62 1.13
CA ALA A 56 12.45 -11.33 0.70
C ALA A 56 11.57 -10.18 1.16
N LYS A 57 10.26 -10.31 1.04
CA LYS A 57 9.29 -9.29 1.46
C LYS A 57 9.20 -9.18 2.98
N THR A 58 9.30 -10.29 3.70
CA THR A 58 9.36 -10.27 5.16
C THR A 58 10.55 -9.45 5.64
N LYS A 59 11.71 -9.66 5.05
CA LYS A 59 12.91 -8.91 5.40
C LYS A 59 12.75 -7.41 5.09
N PHE A 60 12.17 -7.09 3.95
CA PHE A 60 12.00 -5.69 3.51
C PHE A 60 10.96 -4.93 4.33
N PHE A 61 9.80 -5.54 4.58
CA PHE A 61 8.67 -4.87 5.22
C PHE A 61 8.57 -5.10 6.72
N TYR A 62 8.94 -6.28 7.20
CA TYR A 62 8.69 -6.70 8.58
C TYR A 62 9.94 -6.81 9.44
N ASP A 63 11.12 -6.77 8.82
CA ASP A 63 12.40 -6.85 9.53
C ASP A 63 13.36 -5.80 8.96
N SER A 64 12.89 -4.58 8.81
CA SER A 64 13.68 -3.47 8.30
C SER A 64 14.17 -2.58 9.45
N PRO A 65 15.15 -1.70 9.19
CA PRO A 65 15.54 -0.68 10.18
C PRO A 65 14.38 0.24 10.62
N CYS A 66 13.32 0.34 9.80
CA CYS A 66 12.12 1.08 10.14
C CYS A 66 11.22 0.37 11.15
N GLY A 67 11.42 -0.92 11.38
CA GLY A 67 10.58 -1.75 12.22
C GLY A 67 9.64 -2.65 11.42
N PHE A 68 8.62 -3.19 12.10
CA PHE A 68 7.60 -4.03 11.48
C PHE A 68 6.53 -3.14 10.85
N TRP A 69 6.40 -3.19 9.53
CA TRP A 69 5.40 -2.40 8.80
C TRP A 69 3.97 -2.86 9.11
N LEU A 70 3.13 -1.93 9.53
CA LEU A 70 1.75 -2.20 9.90
C LEU A 70 0.76 -1.85 8.79
N GLY A 71 1.05 -0.82 8.02
CA GLY A 71 0.15 -0.36 6.97
C GLY A 71 0.30 1.12 6.67
N LYS A 72 -0.73 1.65 6.04
CA LYS A 72 -0.77 3.05 5.60
C LYS A 72 -2.02 3.73 6.13
N ALA A 73 -1.89 5.02 6.37
CA ALA A 73 -3.02 5.89 6.68
C ALA A 73 -3.23 6.93 5.58
N TYR A 74 -4.47 7.38 5.46
CA TYR A 74 -4.86 8.37 4.46
C TYR A 74 -5.74 9.43 5.11
N THR A 75 -5.59 10.67 4.66
CA THR A 75 -6.41 11.79 5.11
C THR A 75 -6.80 12.64 3.89
N PRO A 76 -8.09 12.86 3.64
CA PRO A 76 -8.52 13.75 2.57
C PRO A 76 -8.05 15.18 2.84
N GLY A 77 -7.54 15.86 1.79
CA GLY A 77 -7.07 17.24 1.87
C GLY A 77 -7.96 18.25 1.14
N GLY A 78 -8.99 17.78 0.45
CA GLY A 78 -9.84 18.61 -0.41
C GLY A 78 -9.27 18.82 -1.80
N GLY A 79 -10.11 19.23 -2.74
CA GLY A 79 -9.69 19.53 -4.11
C GLY A 79 -9.15 18.32 -4.89
N GLY A 80 -9.59 17.12 -4.57
CA GLY A 80 -9.09 15.88 -5.23
C GLY A 80 -7.70 15.46 -4.78
N LYS A 81 -7.21 15.99 -3.68
CA LYS A 81 -5.90 15.69 -3.11
C LYS A 81 -6.03 15.20 -1.68
N GLY A 82 -4.99 14.55 -1.20
CA GLY A 82 -4.91 14.11 0.19
C GLY A 82 -3.46 13.87 0.58
N GLU A 83 -3.28 13.27 1.74
CA GLU A 83 -1.97 12.86 2.23
C GLU A 83 -2.08 11.63 3.10
N GLY A 84 -0.96 11.06 3.47
CA GLY A 84 -0.92 9.93 4.36
C GLY A 84 0.47 9.66 4.90
N TYR A 85 0.57 8.56 5.61
CA TYR A 85 1.83 8.10 6.20
C TYR A 85 1.86 6.57 6.31
N ASN A 86 3.02 6.05 6.62
CA ASN A 86 3.20 4.64 6.97
C ASN A 86 3.30 4.47 8.48
N SER A 87 2.83 3.34 9.00
CA SER A 87 2.95 2.97 10.41
C SER A 87 3.86 1.76 10.56
N PHE A 88 4.72 1.81 11.56
CA PHE A 88 5.66 0.73 11.89
C PHE A 88 5.61 0.46 13.38
N ARG A 89 5.75 -0.82 13.78
CA ARG A 89 5.94 -1.22 15.17
C ARG A 89 7.42 -1.44 15.42
N GLU A 90 7.96 -0.76 16.42
CA GLU A 90 9.34 -0.97 16.86
C GLU A 90 9.45 -2.18 17.80
N THR A 91 10.68 -2.59 18.09
CA THR A 91 10.95 -3.75 18.95
C THR A 91 10.43 -3.58 20.38
N ASP A 92 10.28 -2.35 20.86
CA ASP A 92 9.71 -2.04 22.16
C ASP A 92 8.16 -1.99 22.16
N GLY A 93 7.53 -2.24 21.02
CA GLY A 93 6.08 -2.19 20.84
C GLY A 93 5.52 -0.83 20.49
N THR A 94 6.35 0.22 20.47
CA THR A 94 5.92 1.56 20.10
C THR A 94 5.53 1.61 18.63
N VAL A 95 4.44 2.27 18.32
CA VAL A 95 4.02 2.53 16.93
C VAL A 95 4.54 3.89 16.50
N ARG A 96 5.33 3.90 15.42
CA ARG A 96 5.82 5.13 14.81
C ARG A 96 5.10 5.37 13.49
N ARG A 97 4.75 6.64 13.24
CA ARG A 97 4.07 7.11 12.04
C ARG A 97 4.98 8.06 11.30
N TYR A 98 5.47 7.65 10.14
CA TYR A 98 6.39 8.44 9.33
C TYR A 98 6.38 7.96 7.88
N ARG A 99 7.28 8.47 7.04
CA ARG A 99 7.30 8.23 5.59
C ARG A 99 5.99 8.71 4.96
N ARG A 100 5.80 10.01 5.07
CA ARG A 100 4.61 10.70 4.56
C ARG A 100 4.59 10.70 3.03
N PHE A 101 3.39 10.73 2.49
CA PHE A 101 3.15 10.87 1.05
C PHE A 101 1.94 11.78 0.81
N ALA A 102 1.91 12.44 -0.35
CA ALA A 102 0.72 13.10 -0.85
C ALA A 102 -0.05 12.12 -1.75
N THR A 103 -1.35 12.31 -1.89
CA THR A 103 -2.18 11.48 -2.77
C THR A 103 -2.91 12.33 -3.79
N GLU A 104 -2.99 11.82 -5.00
CA GLU A 104 -3.72 12.42 -6.12
C GLU A 104 -3.99 11.35 -7.17
N ILE A 105 -5.06 11.48 -7.92
CA ILE A 105 -5.30 10.60 -9.06
C ILE A 105 -4.32 10.96 -10.18
N GLY A 106 -3.65 9.96 -10.68
CA GLY A 106 -2.72 10.08 -11.79
C GLY A 106 -2.67 8.81 -12.62
N PRO A 107 -1.92 8.80 -13.73
CA PRO A 107 -1.81 7.61 -14.57
C PRO A 107 -0.94 6.55 -13.87
N SER A 108 -1.44 5.31 -13.85
CA SER A 108 -0.64 4.17 -13.37
C SER A 108 0.57 3.93 -14.28
N SER A 109 1.71 3.65 -13.67
CA SER A 109 2.92 3.26 -14.41
C SER A 109 2.78 1.88 -15.08
N LEU A 110 1.79 1.07 -14.66
CA LEU A 110 1.59 -0.27 -15.22
C LEU A 110 0.78 -0.25 -16.51
N ASP A 111 -0.26 0.56 -16.60
CA ASP A 111 -1.19 0.54 -17.73
C ASP A 111 -1.71 1.92 -18.16
N GLY A 112 -1.28 2.98 -17.50
CA GLY A 112 -1.71 4.35 -17.80
C GLY A 112 -3.12 4.71 -17.37
N ARG A 113 -3.88 3.77 -16.80
CA ARG A 113 -5.23 4.03 -16.30
C ARG A 113 -5.17 4.88 -15.04
N PRO A 114 -6.26 5.63 -14.71
CA PRO A 114 -6.31 6.39 -13.47
C PRO A 114 -6.07 5.51 -12.25
N SER A 115 -5.21 5.96 -11.36
CA SER A 115 -4.87 5.28 -10.12
C SER A 115 -4.64 6.30 -9.02
N LEU A 116 -4.85 5.90 -7.78
CA LEU A 116 -4.46 6.72 -6.64
C LEU A 116 -2.95 6.59 -6.45
N ILE A 117 -2.24 7.67 -6.72
CA ILE A 117 -0.78 7.69 -6.63
C ILE A 117 -0.36 8.24 -5.28
N MET A 118 0.62 7.59 -4.67
CA MET A 118 1.26 8.03 -3.44
C MET A 118 2.59 8.70 -3.78
N TYR A 119 2.64 10.01 -3.62
CA TYR A 119 3.81 10.82 -3.96
C TYR A 119 4.68 11.03 -2.72
N TYR A 120 5.64 10.17 -2.52
CA TYR A 120 6.57 10.24 -1.37
C TYR A 120 7.50 11.44 -1.45
N ARG A 121 7.82 11.89 -2.65
CA ARG A 121 8.72 13.04 -2.88
C ARG A 121 8.11 14.37 -2.46
N ALA A 122 6.79 14.43 -2.23
CA ALA A 122 6.13 15.62 -1.73
C ALA A 122 6.63 16.02 -0.34
N PHE A 123 7.20 15.06 0.40
CA PHE A 123 7.77 15.26 1.73
C PHE A 123 9.23 14.76 1.75
N HIS A 124 10.10 15.47 2.42
CA HIS A 124 11.51 15.11 2.52
C HIS A 124 11.75 14.07 3.62
N ASN A 125 11.20 12.85 3.42
CA ASN A 125 11.35 11.76 4.39
C ASN A 125 12.78 11.23 4.40
N TYR A 126 13.25 10.77 3.25
CA TYR A 126 14.58 10.24 2.99
C TYR A 126 14.93 10.53 1.55
N GLY A 127 16.20 10.57 1.22
CA GLY A 127 16.62 10.66 -0.17
C GLY A 127 16.24 9.39 -0.96
N GLY A 128 15.92 9.55 -2.23
CA GLY A 128 15.66 8.42 -3.12
C GLY A 128 14.28 7.77 -3.02
N GLU A 129 13.32 8.37 -2.32
CA GLU A 129 11.95 7.90 -2.32
C GLU A 129 11.36 7.99 -3.73
N ILE A 130 10.55 7.00 -4.08
CA ILE A 130 9.85 6.97 -5.36
C ILE A 130 8.35 7.08 -5.14
N ASP A 131 7.65 7.58 -6.14
CA ASP A 131 6.19 7.66 -6.13
C ASP A 131 5.60 6.30 -6.51
N VAL A 132 4.57 5.86 -5.81
CA VAL A 132 3.90 4.57 -6.00
C VAL A 132 2.39 4.70 -5.99
#